data_51dfe4bb69be94b12284fb2172a8869a
#
_entry.id   51dfe4bb69be94b12284fb2172a8869a
#
_cell.length_a   1.000
_cell.length_b   1.000
_cell.length_c   1.000
_cell.angle_alpha   90.00
_cell.angle_beta   90.00
_cell.angle_gamma   90.00
#
_symmetry.space_group_name_H-M   'P 1'
#
loop_
_entity.id
_entity.type
_entity.pdbx_description
1 polymer ?
#
loop_
_entity_poly.entity_id
_entity_poly.type
_entity_poly.pdbx_seq_one_letter_code
_entity_poly.pdbx_strand_id
1 'polypeptide(L)'
;MKLSVIIPVYNEEKTVADVIRAVKDCGVPDLEIVVVNDCSSDQTGEALREFESDPQVVIVTHPVNQGKGAAIRTGQAHTTGDAVVIQDADLEYDPKDLPRLFKLIESGKADVVYGSRYSGNEKMVDRYWHYRVNRFLTEFSNRLSNLHLTDMETCYKMIRGDVFRNLKLTAKRFGIEPELTAKLADLDLRIYETPISYCPRNSTGGKKIGWRDGVAAMWFIIRYNWF
;
A
#
# COMPACT_ATOMS: atom_id res chain seq x y z
N MET A 1 -6.39 -7.09 -18.72
CA MET A 1 -6.52 -7.25 -17.25
C MET A 1 -6.76 -5.89 -16.62
N LYS A 2 -7.62 -5.84 -15.60
CA LYS A 2 -7.98 -4.63 -14.89
C LYS A 2 -7.16 -4.49 -13.60
N LEU A 3 -6.66 -3.27 -13.30
CA LEU A 3 -5.99 -2.93 -12.06
C LEU A 3 -6.94 -2.16 -11.14
N SER A 4 -7.13 -2.62 -9.90
CA SER A 4 -7.77 -1.85 -8.84
C SER A 4 -6.69 -1.18 -7.97
N VAL A 5 -6.80 0.12 -7.78
CA VAL A 5 -5.93 0.90 -6.87
C VAL A 5 -6.74 1.35 -5.67
N ILE A 6 -6.40 0.87 -4.48
CA ILE A 6 -7.03 1.32 -3.23
C ILE A 6 -6.23 2.49 -2.67
N ILE A 7 -6.90 3.62 -2.45
CA ILE A 7 -6.31 4.82 -1.87
C ILE A 7 -6.95 5.09 -0.50
N PRO A 8 -6.36 4.63 0.61
CA PRO A 8 -6.79 5.01 1.96
C PRO A 8 -6.40 6.45 2.23
N VAL A 9 -7.36 7.29 2.65
CA VAL A 9 -7.15 8.73 2.82
C VAL A 9 -7.58 9.18 4.22
N TYR A 10 -6.74 9.95 4.89
CA TYR A 10 -7.07 10.64 6.12
C TYR A 10 -6.30 11.95 6.27
N ASN A 11 -6.97 13.08 6.17
CA ASN A 11 -6.41 14.44 6.25
C ASN A 11 -5.28 14.68 5.23
N GLU A 12 -5.61 14.49 3.96
CA GLU A 12 -4.69 14.67 2.82
C GLU A 12 -5.27 15.65 1.78
N GLU A 13 -5.88 16.75 2.25
CA GLU A 13 -6.52 17.78 1.41
C GLU A 13 -5.62 18.33 0.30
N LYS A 14 -4.29 18.35 0.52
CA LYS A 14 -3.30 18.93 -0.40
C LYS A 14 -2.81 17.97 -1.47
N THR A 15 -2.97 16.68 -1.26
CA THR A 15 -2.31 15.67 -2.10
C THR A 15 -3.26 14.68 -2.74
N VAL A 16 -4.44 14.43 -2.14
CA VAL A 16 -5.35 13.38 -2.60
C VAL A 16 -5.77 13.55 -4.05
N ALA A 17 -6.11 14.78 -4.49
CA ALA A 17 -6.50 15.03 -5.87
C ALA A 17 -5.36 14.74 -6.86
N ASP A 18 -4.14 15.17 -6.53
CA ASP A 18 -2.97 14.94 -7.37
C ASP A 18 -2.59 13.45 -7.42
N VAL A 19 -2.74 12.71 -6.31
CA VAL A 19 -2.54 11.24 -6.30
C VAL A 19 -3.55 10.56 -7.23
N ILE A 20 -4.84 10.90 -7.16
CA ILE A 20 -5.86 10.31 -8.03
C ILE A 20 -5.53 10.59 -9.51
N ARG A 21 -5.18 11.83 -9.87
CA ARG A 21 -4.78 12.19 -11.23
C ARG A 21 -3.53 11.43 -11.67
N ALA A 22 -2.49 11.37 -10.83
CA ALA A 22 -1.27 10.64 -11.13
C ALA A 22 -1.51 9.14 -11.33
N VAL A 23 -2.41 8.53 -10.54
CA VAL A 23 -2.84 7.14 -10.73
C VAL A 23 -3.57 6.96 -12.06
N LYS A 24 -4.48 7.87 -12.44
CA LYS A 24 -5.17 7.84 -13.74
C LYS A 24 -4.18 7.93 -14.91
N ASP A 25 -3.14 8.70 -14.75
CA ASP A 25 -2.11 8.95 -15.77
C ASP A 25 -0.95 7.93 -15.71
N CYS A 26 -1.02 6.88 -14.87
CA CYS A 26 0.07 5.93 -14.68
C CYS A 26 0.39 5.06 -15.90
N GLY A 27 -0.51 5.00 -16.89
CA GLY A 27 -0.31 4.25 -18.13
C GLY A 27 -0.88 2.82 -18.12
N VAL A 28 -1.63 2.42 -17.10
CA VAL A 28 -2.42 1.17 -17.11
C VAL A 28 -3.76 1.46 -17.78
N PRO A 29 -4.12 0.76 -18.88
CA PRO A 29 -5.28 1.14 -19.70
C PRO A 29 -6.64 0.82 -19.06
N ASP A 30 -6.74 -0.25 -18.28
CA ASP A 30 -7.98 -0.65 -17.60
C ASP A 30 -7.80 -0.53 -16.09
N LEU A 31 -8.32 0.56 -15.54
CA LEU A 31 -8.07 1.02 -14.18
C LEU A 31 -9.36 1.29 -13.42
N GLU A 32 -9.40 0.88 -12.16
CA GLU A 32 -10.39 1.30 -11.19
C GLU A 32 -9.69 1.85 -9.94
N ILE A 33 -10.18 2.95 -9.41
CA ILE A 33 -9.63 3.61 -8.24
C ILE A 33 -10.68 3.57 -7.12
N VAL A 34 -10.34 2.97 -6.00
CA VAL A 34 -11.21 2.90 -4.82
C VAL A 34 -10.62 3.79 -3.73
N VAL A 35 -11.18 4.97 -3.55
CA VAL A 35 -10.77 5.93 -2.52
C VAL A 35 -11.59 5.69 -1.26
N VAL A 36 -10.92 5.48 -0.13
CA VAL A 36 -11.60 5.32 1.16
C VAL A 36 -11.19 6.45 2.09
N ASN A 37 -12.09 7.44 2.23
CA ASN A 37 -11.92 8.55 3.15
C ASN A 37 -12.26 8.10 4.59
N ASP A 38 -11.25 7.98 5.43
CA ASP A 38 -11.36 7.49 6.80
C ASP A 38 -11.80 8.61 7.78
N CYS A 39 -12.90 9.29 7.46
CA CYS A 39 -13.46 10.38 8.25
C CYS A 39 -12.47 11.56 8.42
N SER A 40 -11.95 12.08 7.30
CA SER A 40 -11.08 13.26 7.33
C SER A 40 -11.80 14.47 7.92
N SER A 41 -11.06 15.28 8.69
CA SER A 41 -11.57 16.49 9.37
C SER A 41 -11.14 17.80 8.69
N ASP A 42 -10.28 17.72 7.68
CA ASP A 42 -9.83 18.82 6.82
C ASP A 42 -10.67 18.91 5.52
N GLN A 43 -10.19 19.60 4.51
CA GLN A 43 -10.86 19.76 3.23
C GLN A 43 -10.69 18.56 2.27
N THR A 44 -10.21 17.40 2.75
CA THR A 44 -10.07 16.19 1.92
C THR A 44 -11.39 15.80 1.23
N GLY A 45 -12.51 15.84 1.97
CA GLY A 45 -13.82 15.54 1.40
C GLY A 45 -14.23 16.50 0.27
N GLU A 46 -13.87 17.77 0.37
CA GLU A 46 -14.07 18.77 -0.69
C GLU A 46 -13.23 18.43 -1.93
N ALA A 47 -11.95 18.12 -1.73
CA ALA A 47 -11.05 17.77 -2.82
C ALA A 47 -11.48 16.50 -3.57
N LEU A 48 -12.20 15.60 -2.91
CA LEU A 48 -12.71 14.37 -3.54
C LEU A 48 -13.96 14.60 -4.41
N ARG A 49 -14.70 15.70 -4.25
CA ARG A 49 -15.93 15.96 -5.01
C ARG A 49 -15.72 16.03 -6.52
N GLU A 50 -14.56 16.49 -6.98
CA GLU A 50 -14.27 16.54 -8.42
C GLU A 50 -14.26 15.16 -9.10
N PHE A 51 -14.13 14.09 -8.32
CA PHE A 51 -14.08 12.72 -8.82
C PHE A 51 -15.39 11.94 -8.62
N GLU A 52 -16.41 12.51 -7.98
CA GLU A 52 -17.69 11.82 -7.70
C GLU A 52 -18.43 11.35 -8.97
N SER A 53 -18.25 12.08 -10.08
CA SER A 53 -18.85 11.72 -11.37
C SER A 53 -17.93 10.93 -12.29
N ASP A 54 -16.71 10.58 -11.83
CA ASP A 54 -15.74 9.84 -12.63
C ASP A 54 -16.04 8.34 -12.58
N PRO A 55 -16.36 7.69 -13.71
CA PRO A 55 -16.73 6.28 -13.74
C PRO A 55 -15.59 5.32 -13.32
N GLN A 56 -14.34 5.80 -13.29
CA GLN A 56 -13.19 4.99 -12.84
C GLN A 56 -12.96 5.12 -11.33
N VAL A 57 -13.65 6.03 -10.63
CA VAL A 57 -13.39 6.36 -9.22
C VAL A 57 -14.59 6.01 -8.36
N VAL A 58 -14.37 5.15 -7.37
CA VAL A 58 -15.35 4.84 -6.33
C VAL A 58 -14.90 5.50 -5.04
N ILE A 59 -15.73 6.37 -4.45
CA ILE A 59 -15.43 7.05 -3.19
C ILE A 59 -16.31 6.46 -2.08
N VAL A 60 -15.67 6.01 -1.00
CA VAL A 60 -16.33 5.51 0.20
C VAL A 60 -15.87 6.34 1.39
N THR A 61 -16.81 6.83 2.23
CA THR A 61 -16.47 7.60 3.42
C THR A 61 -16.90 6.87 4.69
N HIS A 62 -15.97 6.71 5.63
CA HIS A 62 -16.26 6.17 6.95
C HIS A 62 -16.95 7.21 7.84
N PRO A 63 -17.91 6.84 8.68
CA PRO A 63 -18.58 7.76 9.61
C PRO A 63 -17.67 8.16 10.80
N VAL A 64 -16.63 7.39 11.08
CA VAL A 64 -15.62 7.64 12.12
C VAL A 64 -14.26 7.14 11.65
N ASN A 65 -13.17 7.73 12.15
CA ASN A 65 -11.82 7.26 11.82
C ASN A 65 -11.58 5.85 12.40
N GLN A 66 -11.28 4.89 11.53
CA GLN A 66 -11.05 3.49 11.86
C GLN A 66 -9.60 3.04 11.62
N GLY A 67 -8.81 3.86 10.92
CA GLY A 67 -7.40 3.66 10.59
C GLY A 67 -7.15 2.99 9.24
N LYS A 68 -5.91 3.12 8.74
CA LYS A 68 -5.46 2.69 7.40
C LYS A 68 -5.89 1.25 7.06
N GLY A 69 -5.66 0.30 7.96
CA GLY A 69 -6.04 -1.10 7.72
C GLY A 69 -7.54 -1.31 7.56
N ALA A 70 -8.38 -0.56 8.29
CA ALA A 70 -9.83 -0.60 8.12
C ALA A 70 -10.25 0.01 6.77
N ALA A 71 -9.63 1.12 6.36
CA ALA A 71 -9.86 1.72 5.06
C ALA A 71 -9.49 0.76 3.91
N ILE A 72 -8.36 0.07 4.02
CA ILE A 72 -7.96 -0.95 3.03
C ILE A 72 -8.97 -2.11 2.97
N ARG A 73 -9.48 -2.60 4.10
CA ARG A 73 -10.52 -3.64 4.10
C ARG A 73 -11.82 -3.17 3.47
N THR A 74 -12.21 -1.92 3.71
CA THR A 74 -13.37 -1.34 3.03
C THR A 74 -13.10 -1.25 1.52
N GLY A 75 -11.91 -0.80 1.11
CA GLY A 75 -11.49 -0.80 -0.28
C GLY A 75 -11.50 -2.20 -0.89
N GLN A 76 -11.01 -3.21 -0.18
CA GLN A 76 -11.00 -4.61 -0.62
C GLN A 76 -12.39 -5.08 -1.10
N ALA A 77 -13.44 -4.73 -0.37
CA ALA A 77 -14.81 -5.11 -0.69
C ALA A 77 -15.36 -4.45 -1.98
N HIS A 78 -14.72 -3.38 -2.44
CA HIS A 78 -15.12 -2.62 -3.64
C HIS A 78 -14.24 -2.89 -4.86
N THR A 79 -13.16 -3.69 -4.72
CA THR A 79 -12.25 -4.00 -5.83
C THR A 79 -12.83 -5.08 -6.74
N THR A 80 -12.74 -4.87 -8.06
CA THR A 80 -13.17 -5.83 -9.08
C THR A 80 -12.04 -6.28 -10.01
N GLY A 81 -10.87 -5.62 -9.93
CA GLY A 81 -9.74 -5.84 -10.83
C GLY A 81 -9.08 -7.21 -10.70
N ASP A 82 -8.37 -7.60 -11.76
CA ASP A 82 -7.57 -8.82 -11.82
C ASP A 82 -6.31 -8.73 -10.95
N ALA A 83 -5.84 -7.51 -10.70
CA ALA A 83 -4.80 -7.18 -9.74
C ALA A 83 -5.26 -6.03 -8.83
N VAL A 84 -4.74 -5.99 -7.61
CA VAL A 84 -5.02 -4.93 -6.62
C VAL A 84 -3.71 -4.41 -6.06
N VAL A 85 -3.60 -3.10 -5.93
CA VAL A 85 -2.48 -2.42 -5.27
C VAL A 85 -3.00 -1.37 -4.29
N ILE A 86 -2.24 -1.11 -3.23
CA ILE A 86 -2.51 -0.02 -2.29
C ILE A 86 -1.61 1.14 -2.66
N GLN A 87 -2.18 2.35 -2.78
CA GLN A 87 -1.51 3.61 -3.03
C GLN A 87 -1.73 4.55 -1.85
N ASP A 88 -0.68 4.96 -1.18
CA ASP A 88 -0.78 5.99 -0.15
C ASP A 88 -1.12 7.37 -0.77
N ALA A 89 -1.93 8.16 -0.07
CA ALA A 89 -2.45 9.44 -0.57
C ALA A 89 -1.47 10.61 -0.45
N ASP A 90 -0.17 10.32 -0.23
CA ASP A 90 0.81 11.29 0.22
C ASP A 90 1.90 11.68 -0.81
N LEU A 91 1.81 11.18 -2.05
CA LEU A 91 2.78 11.40 -3.13
C LEU A 91 4.22 10.91 -2.82
N GLU A 92 4.42 10.11 -1.78
CA GLU A 92 5.74 9.53 -1.51
C GLU A 92 6.09 8.40 -2.50
N TYR A 93 5.09 7.68 -3.00
CA TYR A 93 5.20 6.65 -4.04
C TYR A 93 4.76 7.20 -5.39
N ASP A 94 5.51 6.91 -6.44
CA ASP A 94 5.20 7.37 -7.81
C ASP A 94 4.31 6.34 -8.54
N PRO A 95 3.07 6.69 -8.93
CA PRO A 95 2.19 5.79 -9.68
C PRO A 95 2.75 5.34 -11.03
N LYS A 96 3.75 6.03 -11.59
CA LYS A 96 4.46 5.60 -12.81
C LYS A 96 5.20 4.26 -12.66
N ASP A 97 5.40 3.80 -11.43
CA ASP A 97 5.94 2.46 -11.18
C ASP A 97 4.89 1.35 -11.32
N LEU A 98 3.59 1.65 -11.23
CA LEU A 98 2.51 0.66 -11.26
C LEU A 98 2.51 -0.22 -12.51
N PRO A 99 2.73 0.29 -13.74
CA PRO A 99 2.76 -0.56 -14.93
C PRO A 99 3.84 -1.64 -14.88
N ARG A 100 5.00 -1.35 -14.27
CA ARG A 100 6.08 -2.32 -14.13
C ARG A 100 5.71 -3.47 -13.20
N LEU A 101 5.05 -3.18 -12.06
CA LEU A 101 4.55 -4.18 -11.14
C LEU A 101 3.42 -5.00 -11.83
N PHE A 102 2.49 -4.30 -12.47
CA PHE A 102 1.32 -4.88 -13.13
C PHE A 102 1.71 -5.88 -14.23
N LYS A 103 2.72 -5.55 -15.02
CA LYS A 103 3.23 -6.43 -16.09
C LYS A 103 3.67 -7.81 -15.59
N LEU A 104 4.18 -7.92 -14.35
CA LEU A 104 4.58 -9.21 -13.76
C LEU A 104 3.37 -10.07 -13.42
N ILE A 105 2.26 -9.46 -12.96
CA ILE A 105 0.99 -10.16 -12.73
C ILE A 105 0.34 -10.52 -14.07
N GLU A 106 0.22 -9.53 -14.97
CA GLU A 106 -0.43 -9.69 -16.29
C GLU A 106 0.22 -10.78 -17.13
N SER A 107 1.55 -10.90 -17.10
CA SER A 107 2.27 -11.97 -17.81
C SER A 107 2.15 -13.34 -17.15
N GLY A 108 1.45 -13.46 -16.02
CA GLY A 108 1.35 -14.69 -15.24
C GLY A 108 2.67 -15.11 -14.57
N LYS A 109 3.69 -14.24 -14.52
CA LYS A 109 4.97 -14.53 -13.90
C LYS A 109 4.89 -14.49 -12.38
N ALA A 110 4.11 -13.56 -11.82
CA ALA A 110 3.95 -13.37 -10.39
C ALA A 110 2.47 -13.43 -9.98
N ASP A 111 2.22 -13.84 -8.74
CA ASP A 111 0.93 -13.72 -8.06
C ASP A 111 0.94 -12.52 -7.11
N VAL A 112 2.13 -12.13 -6.62
CA VAL A 112 2.37 -10.96 -5.77
C VAL A 112 3.66 -10.27 -6.18
N VAL A 113 3.64 -8.95 -6.21
CA VAL A 113 4.83 -8.12 -6.49
C VAL A 113 5.00 -7.06 -5.42
N TYR A 114 6.12 -7.10 -4.71
CA TYR A 114 6.54 -6.06 -3.77
C TYR A 114 7.34 -4.99 -4.51
N GLY A 115 6.99 -3.73 -4.30
CA GLY A 115 7.80 -2.60 -4.74
C GLY A 115 8.81 -2.23 -3.66
N SER A 116 10.08 -2.51 -3.84
CA SER A 116 11.10 -2.19 -2.84
C SER A 116 11.72 -0.80 -3.05
N ARG A 117 11.77 -0.03 -1.98
CA ARG A 117 12.46 1.27 -1.91
C ARG A 117 13.99 1.11 -1.82
N TYR A 118 14.46 -0.09 -1.52
CA TYR A 118 15.87 -0.38 -1.21
C TYR A 118 16.55 -1.30 -2.21
N SER A 119 15.82 -1.86 -3.15
CA SER A 119 16.38 -2.65 -4.26
C SER A 119 16.66 -1.77 -5.49
N GLY A 120 17.53 -2.23 -6.39
CA GLY A 120 17.85 -1.53 -7.65
C GLY A 120 19.10 -0.65 -7.58
N ASN A 121 19.49 -0.14 -8.77
CA ASN A 121 20.70 0.67 -8.94
C ASN A 121 20.51 2.13 -8.51
N GLU A 122 19.31 2.67 -8.72
CA GLU A 122 18.93 4.02 -8.32
C GLU A 122 17.96 3.91 -7.15
N LYS A 123 18.35 4.47 -6.03
CA LYS A 123 17.52 4.51 -4.81
C LYS A 123 17.75 5.80 -4.06
N MET A 124 16.72 6.29 -3.44
CA MET A 124 16.87 7.42 -2.53
C MET A 124 17.66 7.01 -1.30
N VAL A 125 18.57 7.88 -0.87
CA VAL A 125 19.29 7.72 0.40
C VAL A 125 18.40 8.23 1.53
N ASP A 126 17.82 7.33 2.28
CA ASP A 126 16.99 7.62 3.45
C ASP A 126 17.84 8.00 4.67
N ARG A 127 17.18 8.51 5.72
CA ARG A 127 17.84 8.75 7.01
C ARG A 127 18.35 7.43 7.58
N TYR A 128 19.59 7.43 8.03
CA TYR A 128 20.27 6.22 8.53
C TYR A 128 19.44 5.38 9.49
N TRP A 129 18.82 6.00 10.50
CA TRP A 129 18.02 5.26 11.49
C TRP A 129 16.70 4.72 10.94
N HIS A 130 16.04 5.41 10.02
CA HIS A 130 14.84 4.91 9.35
C HIS A 130 15.18 3.66 8.53
N TYR A 131 16.23 3.73 7.73
CA TYR A 131 16.74 2.58 6.99
C TYR A 131 17.08 1.39 7.91
N ARG A 132 17.79 1.65 9.04
CA ARG A 132 18.18 0.59 9.98
C ARG A 132 16.98 -0.08 10.63
N VAL A 133 15.97 0.69 11.04
CA VAL A 133 14.74 0.15 11.63
C VAL A 133 13.96 -0.64 10.60
N ASN A 134 13.76 -0.11 9.39
CA ASN A 134 13.06 -0.83 8.33
C ASN A 134 13.77 -2.15 7.99
N ARG A 135 15.08 -2.12 7.83
CA ARG A 135 15.87 -3.33 7.56
C ARG A 135 15.76 -4.37 8.67
N PHE A 136 15.78 -3.93 9.93
CA PHE A 136 15.58 -4.83 11.07
C PHE A 136 14.18 -5.47 11.07
N LEU A 137 13.14 -4.68 10.85
CA LEU A 137 11.76 -5.19 10.78
C LEU A 137 11.58 -6.16 9.60
N THR A 138 12.13 -5.82 8.44
CA THR A 138 12.11 -6.69 7.26
C THR A 138 12.82 -8.01 7.52
N GLU A 139 14.02 -7.99 8.08
CA GLU A 139 14.78 -9.20 8.42
C GLU A 139 14.05 -10.06 9.46
N PHE A 140 13.44 -9.41 10.46
CA PHE A 140 12.65 -10.10 11.46
C PHE A 140 11.40 -10.75 10.85
N SER A 141 10.70 -10.05 9.97
CA SER A 141 9.56 -10.60 9.22
C SER A 141 9.99 -11.77 8.32
N ASN A 142 11.08 -11.62 7.58
CA ASN A 142 11.61 -12.67 6.70
C ASN A 142 11.88 -13.99 7.44
N ARG A 143 12.40 -13.91 8.68
CA ARG A 143 12.66 -15.11 9.49
C ARG A 143 11.41 -15.84 9.91
N LEU A 144 10.33 -15.10 10.19
CA LEU A 144 9.07 -15.71 10.63
C LEU A 144 8.22 -16.18 9.45
N SER A 145 8.21 -15.45 8.35
CA SER A 145 7.43 -15.76 7.15
C SER A 145 8.16 -16.68 6.15
N ASN A 146 9.45 -17.00 6.41
CA ASN A 146 10.32 -17.72 5.48
C ASN A 146 10.41 -17.08 4.09
N LEU A 147 10.28 -15.76 4.02
CA LEU A 147 10.49 -14.95 2.82
C LEU A 147 11.91 -14.35 2.82
N HIS A 148 12.27 -13.73 1.71
CA HIS A 148 13.55 -13.04 1.59
C HIS A 148 13.34 -11.69 0.84
N LEU A 149 12.55 -10.82 1.45
CA LEU A 149 12.26 -9.46 0.97
C LEU A 149 13.37 -8.49 1.37
N THR A 150 13.52 -7.41 0.60
CA THR A 150 14.37 -6.27 0.97
C THR A 150 13.60 -5.14 1.64
N ASP A 151 12.25 -5.09 1.45
CA ASP A 151 11.38 -4.05 2.00
C ASP A 151 9.98 -4.58 2.32
N MET A 152 9.77 -5.11 3.53
CA MET A 152 8.47 -5.62 3.97
C MET A 152 7.45 -4.50 4.23
N GLU A 153 7.90 -3.34 4.71
CA GLU A 153 7.06 -2.20 5.09
C GLU A 153 6.61 -1.34 3.90
N THR A 154 6.96 -1.72 2.67
CA THR A 154 6.52 -0.99 1.48
C THR A 154 4.99 -0.96 1.37
N CYS A 155 4.41 0.18 0.96
CA CYS A 155 3.00 0.26 0.61
C CYS A 155 2.69 -0.50 -0.68
N TYR A 156 3.59 -0.42 -1.68
CA TYR A 156 3.38 -1.07 -2.96
C TYR A 156 3.51 -2.60 -2.87
N LYS A 157 2.40 -3.22 -2.55
CA LYS A 157 2.17 -4.66 -2.67
C LYS A 157 1.08 -4.88 -3.70
N MET A 158 1.45 -5.22 -4.92
CA MET A 158 0.49 -5.57 -5.96
C MET A 158 0.19 -7.07 -5.87
N ILE A 159 -1.06 -7.41 -5.74
CA ILE A 159 -1.53 -8.77 -5.44
C ILE A 159 -2.57 -9.14 -6.49
N ARG A 160 -2.54 -10.37 -6.98
CA ARG A 160 -3.60 -10.91 -7.85
C ARG A 160 -4.97 -10.75 -7.18
N GLY A 161 -5.97 -10.28 -7.93
CA GLY A 161 -7.25 -9.81 -7.38
C GLY A 161 -8.04 -10.90 -6.64
N ASP A 162 -8.05 -12.13 -7.15
CA ASP A 162 -8.68 -13.27 -6.49
C ASP A 162 -7.99 -13.61 -5.16
N VAL A 163 -6.66 -13.56 -5.11
CA VAL A 163 -5.90 -13.76 -3.85
C VAL A 163 -6.26 -12.66 -2.86
N PHE A 164 -6.16 -11.38 -3.26
CA PHE A 164 -6.40 -10.25 -2.36
C PHE A 164 -7.80 -10.26 -1.77
N ARG A 165 -8.85 -10.46 -2.60
CA ARG A 165 -10.24 -10.49 -2.13
C ARG A 165 -10.56 -11.63 -1.16
N ASN A 166 -9.79 -12.72 -1.21
CA ASN A 166 -9.96 -13.86 -0.28
C ASN A 166 -9.16 -13.72 1.02
N LEU A 167 -8.26 -12.73 1.14
CA LEU A 167 -7.52 -12.48 2.39
C LEU A 167 -8.47 -11.97 3.48
N LYS A 168 -8.46 -12.64 4.63
CA LYS A 168 -9.23 -12.22 5.82
C LYS A 168 -8.43 -11.20 6.62
N LEU A 169 -8.39 -9.95 6.17
CA LEU A 169 -7.67 -8.88 6.83
C LEU A 169 -8.35 -8.45 8.13
N THR A 170 -7.58 -8.22 9.19
CA THR A 170 -8.07 -7.87 10.54
C THR A 170 -7.45 -6.59 11.10
N ALA A 171 -6.29 -6.17 10.59
CA ALA A 171 -5.62 -4.95 11.01
C ALA A 171 -6.51 -3.73 10.87
N LYS A 172 -6.48 -2.83 11.86
CA LYS A 172 -7.24 -1.58 11.84
C LYS A 172 -6.36 -0.38 11.46
N ARG A 173 -5.08 -0.40 11.84
CA ARG A 173 -4.13 0.71 11.67
C ARG A 173 -2.90 0.24 10.89
N PHE A 174 -1.71 0.59 11.32
CA PHE A 174 -0.41 0.34 10.67
C PHE A 174 0.12 -1.11 10.78
N GLY A 175 -0.67 -2.06 11.24
CA GLY A 175 -0.31 -3.48 11.21
C GLY A 175 -0.69 -4.17 9.89
N ILE A 176 -1.14 -3.42 8.89
CA ILE A 176 -1.62 -4.00 7.63
C ILE A 176 -0.49 -4.55 6.77
N GLU A 177 0.66 -3.88 6.74
CA GLU A 177 1.82 -4.31 5.98
C GLU A 177 2.37 -5.67 6.50
N PRO A 178 2.63 -5.84 7.83
CA PRO A 178 2.95 -7.14 8.41
C PRO A 178 1.86 -8.21 8.21
N GLU A 179 0.58 -7.83 8.35
CA GLU A 179 -0.52 -8.78 8.16
C GLU A 179 -0.58 -9.32 6.74
N LEU A 180 -0.50 -8.43 5.74
CA LEU A 180 -0.47 -8.84 4.34
C LEU A 180 0.70 -9.77 4.07
N THR A 181 1.90 -9.42 4.56
CA THR A 181 3.10 -10.21 4.32
C THR A 181 2.99 -11.60 4.94
N ALA A 182 2.57 -11.72 6.20
CA ALA A 182 2.40 -13.00 6.86
C ALA A 182 1.37 -13.88 6.14
N LYS A 183 0.18 -13.33 5.82
CA LYS A 183 -0.88 -14.08 5.14
C LYS A 183 -0.55 -14.48 3.71
N LEU A 184 0.23 -13.68 3.00
CA LEU A 184 0.70 -14.04 1.66
C LEU A 184 1.79 -15.11 1.70
N ALA A 185 2.62 -15.11 2.75
CA ALA A 185 3.67 -16.12 2.95
C ALA A 185 3.09 -17.52 3.23
N ASP A 186 1.92 -17.60 3.87
CA ASP A 186 1.22 -18.86 4.16
C ASP A 186 0.58 -19.51 2.91
N LEU A 187 0.59 -18.80 1.79
CA LEU A 187 0.01 -19.29 0.54
C LEU A 187 1.12 -19.70 -0.43
N ASP A 188 0.87 -20.72 -1.24
CA ASP A 188 1.79 -21.15 -2.31
C ASP A 188 1.71 -20.19 -3.51
N LEU A 189 2.38 -19.03 -3.39
CA LEU A 189 2.34 -17.92 -4.34
C LEU A 189 3.72 -17.62 -4.91
N ARG A 190 3.74 -17.22 -6.17
CA ARG A 190 4.97 -16.70 -6.82
C ARG A 190 5.12 -15.22 -6.45
N ILE A 191 5.97 -14.95 -5.46
CA ILE A 191 6.24 -13.61 -4.95
C ILE A 191 7.50 -13.06 -5.63
N TYR A 192 7.39 -11.85 -6.18
CA TYR A 192 8.48 -11.12 -6.80
C TYR A 192 8.70 -9.79 -6.09
N GLU A 193 9.90 -9.26 -6.18
CA GLU A 193 10.25 -7.93 -5.70
C GLU A 193 10.88 -7.13 -6.85
N THR A 194 10.51 -5.85 -6.99
CA THR A 194 11.04 -4.95 -8.02
C THR A 194 11.32 -3.58 -7.41
N PRO A 195 12.37 -2.87 -7.84
CA PRO A 195 12.64 -1.53 -7.34
C PRO A 195 11.53 -0.55 -7.71
N ILE A 196 11.28 0.43 -6.82
CA ILE A 196 10.34 1.52 -7.05
C ILE A 196 10.97 2.86 -6.70
N SER A 197 10.37 3.92 -7.23
CA SER A 197 10.67 5.30 -6.88
C SER A 197 10.04 5.64 -5.52
N TYR A 198 10.77 6.37 -4.69
CA TYR A 198 10.29 6.82 -3.40
C TYR A 198 10.84 8.20 -3.05
N CYS A 199 9.97 9.12 -2.72
CA CYS A 199 10.33 10.50 -2.37
C CYS A 199 9.69 10.86 -1.01
N PRO A 200 10.41 10.68 0.13
CA PRO A 200 9.84 10.99 1.43
C PRO A 200 9.51 12.47 1.56
N ARG A 201 8.40 12.78 2.21
CA ARG A 201 8.00 14.16 2.52
C ARG A 201 9.06 14.84 3.40
N ASN A 202 9.28 16.13 3.17
CA ASN A 202 10.09 16.95 4.05
C ASN A 202 9.49 16.96 5.46
N SER A 203 10.34 16.91 6.49
CA SER A 203 10.04 16.70 7.92
C SER A 203 9.07 17.69 8.58
N THR A 204 8.56 18.66 7.84
CA THR A 204 7.67 19.72 8.35
C THR A 204 6.17 19.39 8.25
N GLY A 205 5.77 18.32 7.57
CA GLY A 205 4.36 18.02 7.32
C GLY A 205 3.91 16.57 7.54
N GLY A 206 4.78 15.63 7.89
CA GLY A 206 4.43 14.21 8.00
C GLY A 206 4.37 13.69 9.43
N LYS A 207 3.63 12.61 9.67
CA LYS A 207 3.60 11.89 10.94
C LYS A 207 5.00 11.35 11.25
N LYS A 208 5.59 11.78 12.35
CA LYS A 208 6.90 11.27 12.81
C LYS A 208 6.71 9.83 13.29
N ILE A 209 7.27 8.87 12.56
CA ILE A 209 7.38 7.48 13.01
C ILE A 209 8.32 7.48 14.22
N GLY A 210 7.82 7.04 15.36
CA GLY A 210 8.58 6.97 16.61
C GLY A 210 8.98 5.54 16.97
N TRP A 211 9.80 5.38 18.01
CA TRP A 211 10.21 4.06 18.52
C TRP A 211 9.01 3.16 18.91
N ARG A 212 7.89 3.76 19.33
CA ARG A 212 6.64 3.05 19.66
C ARG A 212 6.02 2.37 18.44
N ASP A 213 6.11 3.00 17.27
CA ASP A 213 5.61 2.42 16.02
C ASP A 213 6.45 1.20 15.63
N GLY A 214 7.79 1.25 15.83
CA GLY A 214 8.68 0.11 15.63
C GLY A 214 8.37 -1.07 16.54
N VAL A 215 8.09 -0.82 17.83
CA VAL A 215 7.68 -1.87 18.78
C VAL A 215 6.32 -2.46 18.39
N ALA A 216 5.38 -1.61 17.98
CA ALA A 216 4.09 -2.06 17.49
C ALA A 216 4.21 -2.92 16.22
N ALA A 217 5.08 -2.53 15.28
CA ALA A 217 5.35 -3.32 14.07
C ALA A 217 5.91 -4.72 14.43
N MET A 218 6.89 -4.81 15.36
CA MET A 218 7.39 -6.11 15.85
C MET A 218 6.28 -6.97 16.44
N TRP A 219 5.39 -6.38 17.25
CA TRP A 219 4.24 -7.10 17.79
C TRP A 219 3.32 -7.62 16.70
N PHE A 220 3.02 -6.82 15.67
CA PHE A 220 2.19 -7.24 14.55
C PHE A 220 2.85 -8.36 13.72
N ILE A 221 4.17 -8.27 13.48
CA ILE A 221 4.92 -9.32 12.80
C ILE A 221 4.78 -10.66 13.55
N ILE A 222 4.99 -10.66 14.88
CA ILE A 222 4.81 -11.87 15.72
C ILE A 222 3.37 -12.36 15.65
N ARG A 223 2.42 -11.47 15.89
CA ARG A 223 0.99 -11.80 15.97
C ARG A 223 0.48 -12.49 14.71
N TYR A 224 0.84 -11.96 13.53
CA TYR A 224 0.30 -12.47 12.27
C TYR A 224 1.03 -13.68 11.71
N ASN A 225 2.24 -13.99 12.19
CA ASN A 225 2.95 -15.20 11.79
C ASN A 225 2.73 -16.39 12.77
N TRP A 226 2.18 -16.15 13.99
CA TRP A 226 2.04 -17.22 14.99
C TRP A 226 0.62 -17.39 15.53
N PHE A 227 -0.27 -16.42 15.34
CA PHE A 227 -1.64 -16.41 15.83
C PHE A 227 -2.64 -15.97 14.76
#